data_013878452e74e291bece4b816545e986
#
_entry.id   013878452e74e291bece4b816545e986
#
_cell.length_a   1.000
_cell.length_b   1.000
_cell.length_c   1.000
_cell.angle_alpha   90.00
_cell.angle_beta   90.00
_cell.angle_gamma   90.00
#
_symmetry.space_group_name_H-M   'P 1'
#
loop_
_entity.id
_entity.type
_entity.pdbx_description
1 polymer ?
#
loop_
_entity_poly.entity_id
_entity_poly.type
_entity_poly.pdbx_seq_one_letter_code
_entity_poly.pdbx_strand_id
1 'polypeptide(L)'
;MIKTQTKKIMVFATCILVLCLVFFNLSCGLDIIEYYEPPYVTINPPEPENIDSNQKYISFRTNNSENTSISFKGTNVFYKIYNNREDARNDRDRLKSISQNDYSGTSAETLITNYKYAMLNNSNILCPKRESGSDYDVRIDFTDSNKFALIINGDEQKPLRAVENYEFNFDSSYWTYDNERDFDVKYNSSSATDVWYVQFFAASVGLSSTLTEQYSNIVYLGCISL
;
A
#
# COMPACT_ATOMS: atom_id res chain seq x y z
N MET A 1 28.42 -13.14 65.49
CA MET A 1 29.09 -12.98 64.17
C MET A 1 28.24 -13.49 62.98
N ILE A 2 27.42 -14.51 63.13
CA ILE A 2 26.60 -15.14 62.04
C ILE A 2 25.46 -14.22 61.56
N LYS A 3 24.77 -13.45 62.44
CA LYS A 3 23.66 -12.55 62.06
C LYS A 3 24.06 -11.38 61.16
N THR A 4 25.31 -10.96 61.18
CA THR A 4 25.80 -9.82 60.36
C THR A 4 26.12 -10.27 58.95
N GLN A 5 26.55 -11.49 58.74
CA GLN A 5 26.82 -12.06 57.42
C GLN A 5 25.52 -12.32 56.65
N THR A 6 24.48 -12.85 57.32
CA THR A 6 23.16 -13.08 56.66
C THR A 6 22.51 -11.79 56.18
N LYS A 7 22.63 -10.69 56.96
CA LYS A 7 22.14 -9.36 56.49
C LYS A 7 22.88 -8.85 55.23
N LYS A 8 24.20 -9.03 55.16
CA LYS A 8 24.98 -8.61 53.98
C LYS A 8 24.62 -9.40 52.73
N ILE A 9 24.42 -10.70 52.88
CA ILE A 9 24.01 -11.59 51.75
C ILE A 9 22.60 -11.21 51.25
N MET A 10 21.68 -10.92 52.18
CA MET A 10 20.31 -10.53 51.83
C MET A 10 20.24 -9.20 51.09
N VAL A 11 21.02 -8.20 51.54
CA VAL A 11 21.14 -6.89 50.85
C VAL A 11 21.75 -7.05 49.47
N PHE A 12 22.78 -7.86 49.31
CA PHE A 12 23.42 -8.12 48.02
C PHE A 12 22.47 -8.83 47.05
N ALA A 13 21.71 -9.83 47.50
CA ALA A 13 20.70 -10.51 46.71
C ALA A 13 19.57 -9.59 46.29
N THR A 14 19.12 -8.68 47.16
CA THR A 14 18.11 -7.68 46.84
C THR A 14 18.61 -6.67 45.78
N CYS A 15 19.88 -6.24 45.90
CA CYS A 15 20.48 -5.35 44.89
C CYS A 15 20.58 -6.01 43.50
N ILE A 16 20.96 -7.27 43.46
CA ILE A 16 21.01 -8.02 42.20
C ILE A 16 19.61 -8.17 41.61
N LEU A 17 18.58 -8.49 42.41
CA LEU A 17 17.20 -8.61 41.95
C LEU A 17 16.66 -7.31 41.37
N VAL A 18 16.93 -6.19 42.07
CA VAL A 18 16.54 -4.85 41.58
C VAL A 18 17.28 -4.51 40.28
N LEU A 19 18.58 -4.80 40.20
CA LEU A 19 19.36 -4.58 38.98
C LEU A 19 18.82 -5.39 37.80
N CYS A 20 18.50 -6.66 38.01
CA CYS A 20 17.86 -7.49 36.97
C CYS A 20 16.51 -6.92 36.55
N LEU A 21 15.65 -6.50 37.49
CA LEU A 21 14.35 -5.88 37.17
C LEU A 21 14.52 -4.58 36.34
N VAL A 22 15.53 -3.76 36.66
CA VAL A 22 15.84 -2.56 35.86
C VAL A 22 16.30 -2.90 34.47
N PHE A 23 17.17 -3.90 34.31
CA PHE A 23 17.61 -4.35 32.98
C PHE A 23 16.49 -4.97 32.15
N PHE A 24 15.56 -5.69 32.76
CA PHE A 24 14.37 -6.21 32.06
C PHE A 24 13.44 -5.10 31.59
N ASN A 25 13.35 -3.99 32.29
CA ASN A 25 12.52 -2.84 31.88
C ASN A 25 13.26 -1.90 30.89
N LEU A 26 14.59 -2.00 30.79
CA LEU A 26 15.37 -1.24 29.79
C LEU A 26 15.54 -2.02 28.47
N SER A 27 15.02 -3.24 28.37
CA SER A 27 14.81 -3.90 27.10
C SER A 27 13.66 -3.18 26.38
N CYS A 28 13.91 -1.96 25.97
CA CYS A 28 13.14 -1.25 24.99
C CYS A 28 13.19 -2.14 23.73
N GLY A 29 12.10 -2.84 23.46
CA GLY A 29 12.03 -3.70 22.27
C GLY A 29 12.38 -2.82 21.08
N LEU A 30 13.51 -3.10 20.44
CA LEU A 30 13.79 -2.55 19.13
C LEU A 30 12.61 -2.98 18.26
N ASP A 31 11.93 -2.03 17.65
CA ASP A 31 10.93 -2.34 16.66
C ASP A 31 11.60 -3.18 15.58
N ILE A 32 11.21 -4.44 15.52
CA ILE A 32 11.64 -5.31 14.43
C ILE A 32 10.83 -4.85 13.24
N ILE A 33 11.48 -4.13 12.33
CA ILE A 33 10.91 -3.81 11.04
C ILE A 33 10.89 -5.11 10.25
N GLU A 34 9.72 -5.69 10.06
CA GLU A 34 9.54 -6.81 9.16
C GLU A 34 9.53 -6.28 7.73
N TYR A 35 10.39 -6.83 6.89
CA TYR A 35 10.38 -6.52 5.47
C TYR A 35 9.38 -7.45 4.76
N TYR A 36 8.49 -6.87 3.97
CA TYR A 36 7.59 -7.61 3.09
C TYR A 36 8.04 -7.44 1.65
N GLU A 37 8.11 -8.55 0.93
CA GLU A 37 8.37 -8.52 -0.50
C GLU A 37 7.21 -7.85 -1.23
N PRO A 38 7.47 -6.85 -2.07
CA PRO A 38 6.43 -6.14 -2.80
C PRO A 38 5.81 -7.03 -3.88
N PRO A 39 4.58 -6.75 -4.33
CA PRO A 39 4.03 -7.36 -5.52
C PRO A 39 4.86 -7.02 -6.76
N TYR A 40 4.68 -7.72 -7.87
CA TYR A 40 5.42 -7.48 -9.09
C TYR A 40 4.52 -7.42 -10.33
N VAL A 41 4.86 -6.52 -11.25
CA VAL A 41 4.12 -6.38 -12.50
C VAL A 41 4.44 -7.53 -13.44
N THR A 42 3.42 -8.03 -14.15
CA THR A 42 3.55 -9.12 -15.11
C THR A 42 3.61 -8.63 -16.56
N ILE A 43 3.29 -7.35 -16.77
CA ILE A 43 3.35 -6.68 -18.07
C ILE A 43 3.98 -5.30 -17.88
N ASN A 44 4.45 -4.68 -18.95
CA ASN A 44 4.92 -3.30 -18.87
C ASN A 44 3.75 -2.38 -18.44
N PRO A 45 3.91 -1.59 -17.37
CA PRO A 45 2.88 -0.68 -16.94
C PRO A 45 2.53 0.34 -18.03
N PRO A 46 1.23 0.60 -18.30
CA PRO A 46 0.85 1.71 -19.16
C PRO A 46 1.29 3.04 -18.51
N GLU A 47 1.78 3.94 -19.34
CA GLU A 47 2.32 5.22 -18.89
C GLU A 47 1.41 6.38 -19.31
N PRO A 48 1.30 7.47 -18.53
CA PRO A 48 0.40 8.58 -18.83
C PRO A 48 0.78 9.31 -20.14
N GLU A 49 2.00 9.13 -20.62
CA GLU A 49 2.45 9.70 -21.90
C GLU A 49 1.91 8.96 -23.13
N ASN A 50 1.49 7.72 -22.97
CA ASN A 50 1.03 6.85 -24.04
C ASN A 50 -0.50 6.85 -24.17
N ILE A 51 -1.12 8.01 -24.41
CA ILE A 51 -2.57 8.17 -24.55
C ILE A 51 -3.13 7.25 -25.65
N ASP A 52 -2.37 7.05 -26.73
CA ASP A 52 -2.76 6.19 -27.86
C ASP A 52 -2.49 4.70 -27.63
N SER A 53 -2.05 4.34 -26.43
CA SER A 53 -1.83 2.94 -26.09
C SER A 53 -3.15 2.17 -26.12
N ASN A 54 -3.22 1.12 -26.94
CA ASN A 54 -4.32 0.18 -26.92
C ASN A 54 -4.37 -0.66 -25.64
N GLN A 55 -3.38 -0.50 -24.79
CA GLN A 55 -3.29 -1.19 -23.51
C GLN A 55 -4.14 -0.44 -22.47
N LYS A 56 -5.38 -0.88 -22.34
CA LYS A 56 -6.32 -0.37 -21.34
C LYS A 56 -6.46 -1.31 -20.15
N TYR A 57 -5.37 -1.95 -19.75
CA TYR A 57 -5.35 -2.84 -18.59
C TYR A 57 -3.99 -2.86 -17.91
N ILE A 58 -4.02 -3.22 -16.64
CA ILE A 58 -2.88 -3.40 -15.76
C ILE A 58 -2.89 -4.84 -15.29
N SER A 59 -1.74 -5.49 -15.20
CA SER A 59 -1.64 -6.84 -14.64
C SER A 59 -0.43 -6.96 -13.73
N PHE A 60 -0.66 -7.56 -12.57
CA PHE A 60 0.38 -7.81 -11.58
C PHE A 60 0.09 -9.10 -10.81
N ARG A 61 1.08 -9.56 -10.09
CA ARG A 61 0.97 -10.71 -9.18
C ARG A 61 1.37 -10.30 -7.78
N THR A 62 0.65 -10.80 -6.78
CA THR A 62 1.06 -10.66 -5.38
C THR A 62 2.31 -11.49 -5.10
N ASN A 63 2.90 -11.30 -3.94
CA ASN A 63 4.10 -12.04 -3.51
C ASN A 63 3.84 -12.79 -2.20
N ASN A 64 2.71 -13.50 -2.14
CA ASN A 64 2.32 -14.28 -0.98
C ASN A 64 3.29 -15.44 -0.69
N SER A 65 3.88 -16.01 -1.75
CA SER A 65 4.82 -17.13 -1.66
C SER A 65 6.08 -16.78 -0.89
N GLU A 66 6.55 -15.55 -1.00
CA GLU A 66 7.74 -15.04 -0.31
C GLU A 66 7.40 -14.44 1.07
N ASN A 67 6.18 -13.90 1.22
CA ASN A 67 5.70 -13.28 2.44
C ASN A 67 5.14 -14.30 3.44
N THR A 68 6.01 -15.12 4.01
CA THR A 68 5.62 -16.24 4.90
C THR A 68 5.33 -15.81 6.34
N SER A 69 5.71 -14.59 6.74
CA SER A 69 5.51 -14.10 8.12
C SER A 69 4.05 -14.19 8.56
N ILE A 70 3.84 -14.52 9.84
CA ILE A 70 2.51 -14.56 10.46
C ILE A 70 1.84 -13.17 10.49
N SER A 71 2.65 -12.11 10.54
CA SER A 71 2.20 -10.72 10.56
C SER A 71 1.78 -10.19 9.19
N PHE A 72 2.19 -10.85 8.09
CA PHE A 72 1.74 -10.51 6.74
C PHE A 72 0.23 -10.67 6.60
N LYS A 73 -0.44 -9.67 6.05
CA LYS A 73 -1.89 -9.62 5.90
C LYS A 73 -2.36 -9.76 4.45
N GLY A 74 -1.53 -9.35 3.50
CA GLY A 74 -1.90 -9.41 2.08
C GLY A 74 -1.33 -8.28 1.25
N THR A 75 -1.98 -7.94 0.15
CA THR A 75 -1.58 -6.89 -0.78
C THR A 75 -2.72 -5.92 -0.99
N ASN A 76 -2.39 -4.62 -0.93
CA ASN A 76 -3.30 -3.52 -1.23
C ASN A 76 -2.95 -2.86 -2.56
N VAL A 77 -3.97 -2.33 -3.21
CA VAL A 77 -3.85 -1.47 -4.39
C VAL A 77 -4.32 -0.07 -4.01
N PHE A 78 -3.56 0.91 -4.42
CA PHE A 78 -3.83 2.32 -4.21
C PHE A 78 -4.04 3.01 -5.55
N TYR A 79 -4.95 3.96 -5.60
CA TYR A 79 -5.26 4.69 -6.81
C TYR A 79 -5.40 6.19 -6.55
N LYS A 80 -5.23 6.98 -7.61
CA LYS A 80 -5.56 8.39 -7.65
C LYS A 80 -5.97 8.81 -9.05
N ILE A 81 -6.90 9.73 -9.11
CA ILE A 81 -7.50 10.22 -10.34
C ILE A 81 -6.97 11.61 -10.62
N TYR A 82 -6.69 11.91 -11.87
CA TYR A 82 -6.13 13.17 -12.34
C TYR A 82 -6.89 13.66 -13.55
N ASN A 83 -7.11 14.98 -13.65
CA ASN A 83 -7.54 15.64 -14.89
C ASN A 83 -6.36 16.25 -15.65
N ASN A 84 -5.13 16.06 -15.17
CA ASN A 84 -3.92 16.60 -15.77
C ASN A 84 -2.85 15.51 -15.88
N ARG A 85 -2.37 15.29 -17.11
CA ARG A 85 -1.35 14.28 -17.41
C ARG A 85 -0.01 14.57 -16.72
N GLU A 86 0.41 15.84 -16.70
CA GLU A 86 1.68 16.24 -16.11
C GLU A 86 1.68 16.04 -14.60
N ASP A 87 0.56 16.27 -13.94
CA ASP A 87 0.41 15.99 -12.51
C ASP A 87 0.54 14.50 -12.23
N ALA A 88 -0.10 13.63 -13.03
CA ALA A 88 0.03 12.18 -12.91
C ALA A 88 1.48 11.72 -13.12
N ARG A 89 2.15 12.26 -14.16
CA ARG A 89 3.56 11.95 -14.46
C ARG A 89 4.48 12.37 -13.33
N ASN A 90 4.35 13.58 -12.84
CA ASN A 90 5.21 14.14 -11.81
C ASN A 90 5.08 13.36 -10.48
N ASP A 91 3.86 13.00 -10.09
CA ASP A 91 3.61 12.21 -8.90
C ASP A 91 4.20 10.80 -9.07
N ARG A 92 4.02 10.15 -10.24
CA ARG A 92 4.64 8.86 -10.58
C ARG A 92 6.16 8.90 -10.43
N ASP A 93 6.82 9.86 -11.06
CA ASP A 93 8.28 9.92 -11.10
C ASP A 93 8.88 10.11 -9.71
N ARG A 94 8.26 10.95 -8.91
CA ARG A 94 8.66 11.17 -7.51
C ARG A 94 8.46 9.91 -6.66
N LEU A 95 7.30 9.27 -6.77
CA LEU A 95 7.00 8.06 -6.02
C LEU A 95 7.91 6.89 -6.42
N LYS A 96 8.17 6.69 -7.71
CA LYS A 96 9.14 5.70 -8.20
C LYS A 96 10.56 5.97 -7.65
N SER A 97 10.98 7.24 -7.62
CA SER A 97 12.29 7.62 -7.06
C SER A 97 12.40 7.34 -5.55
N ILE A 98 11.33 7.58 -4.79
CA ILE A 98 11.29 7.28 -3.34
C ILE A 98 11.36 5.77 -3.15
N SER A 99 10.57 5.00 -3.91
CA SER A 99 10.48 3.54 -3.78
C SER A 99 11.80 2.82 -4.10
N GLN A 100 12.60 3.32 -5.04
CA GLN A 100 13.86 2.70 -5.45
C GLN A 100 14.90 2.58 -4.33
N ASN A 101 14.83 3.45 -3.32
CA ASN A 101 15.77 3.51 -2.21
C ASN A 101 15.13 3.19 -0.85
N ASP A 102 13.91 2.68 -0.87
CA ASP A 102 13.15 2.42 0.35
C ASP A 102 13.27 0.94 0.76
N TYR A 103 13.76 0.70 1.96
CA TYR A 103 13.83 -0.63 2.58
C TYR A 103 12.95 -0.70 3.85
N SER A 104 12.17 0.34 4.11
CA SER A 104 11.40 0.50 5.35
C SER A 104 9.89 0.64 5.16
N GLY A 105 9.41 0.66 3.90
CA GLY A 105 8.00 0.90 3.59
C GLY A 105 7.59 2.37 3.66
N THR A 106 8.53 3.29 3.81
CA THR A 106 8.28 4.75 3.86
C THR A 106 7.64 5.27 2.58
N SER A 107 7.91 4.60 1.44
CA SER A 107 7.31 4.95 0.16
C SER A 107 5.78 4.78 0.17
N ALA A 108 5.26 3.72 0.79
CA ALA A 108 3.82 3.50 0.93
C ALA A 108 3.18 4.52 1.89
N GLU A 109 3.82 4.83 3.01
CA GLU A 109 3.37 5.88 3.90
C GLU A 109 3.32 7.23 3.20
N THR A 110 4.35 7.58 2.42
CA THR A 110 4.40 8.80 1.62
C THR A 110 3.29 8.83 0.58
N LEU A 111 3.05 7.72 -0.12
CA LEU A 111 1.95 7.56 -1.09
C LEU A 111 0.60 7.91 -0.44
N ILE A 112 0.33 7.36 0.75
CA ILE A 112 -0.95 7.52 1.45
C ILE A 112 -1.07 8.91 2.07
N THR A 113 -0.05 9.35 2.82
CA THR A 113 -0.14 10.56 3.65
C THR A 113 0.12 11.84 2.86
N ASN A 114 1.13 11.86 2.00
CA ASN A 114 1.55 13.07 1.31
C ASN A 114 0.88 13.21 -0.06
N TYR A 115 0.82 12.10 -0.82
CA TYR A 115 0.21 12.11 -2.15
C TYR A 115 -1.30 11.80 -2.13
N LYS A 116 -1.85 11.38 -0.98
CA LYS A 116 -3.29 11.13 -0.79
C LYS A 116 -3.86 10.11 -1.79
N TYR A 117 -3.12 9.05 -2.08
CA TYR A 117 -3.69 7.94 -2.81
C TYR A 117 -4.69 7.20 -1.92
N ALA A 118 -5.81 6.88 -2.50
CA ALA A 118 -6.87 6.13 -1.84
C ALA A 118 -6.66 4.62 -2.01
N MET A 119 -7.04 3.86 -1.02
CA MET A 119 -7.02 2.41 -1.10
C MET A 119 -8.21 1.92 -1.93
N LEU A 120 -7.94 1.09 -2.93
CA LEU A 120 -8.98 0.39 -3.65
C LEU A 120 -9.65 -0.62 -2.71
N ASN A 121 -10.96 -0.72 -2.74
CA ASN A 121 -11.78 -1.51 -1.81
C ASN A 121 -11.94 -0.91 -0.38
N ASN A 122 -11.76 0.40 -0.25
CA ASN A 122 -12.09 1.18 0.94
C ASN A 122 -11.66 0.52 2.27
N SER A 123 -10.40 0.58 2.59
CA SER A 123 -9.81 0.07 3.85
C SER A 123 -9.81 -1.46 4.04
N ASN A 124 -10.41 -2.23 3.12
CA ASN A 124 -10.27 -3.68 3.13
C ASN A 124 -9.08 -4.12 2.28
N ILE A 125 -8.33 -5.11 2.76
CA ILE A 125 -7.22 -5.68 2.00
C ILE A 125 -7.77 -6.31 0.73
N LEU A 126 -7.26 -5.86 -0.42
CA LEU A 126 -7.76 -6.30 -1.72
C LEU A 126 -7.44 -7.77 -1.99
N CYS A 127 -6.22 -8.18 -1.71
CA CYS A 127 -5.75 -9.56 -1.84
C CYS A 127 -5.26 -10.05 -0.47
N PRO A 128 -6.15 -10.65 0.36
CA PRO A 128 -5.77 -11.12 1.69
C PRO A 128 -4.74 -12.25 1.61
N LYS A 129 -3.91 -12.40 2.65
CA LYS A 129 -2.99 -13.52 2.76
C LYS A 129 -3.71 -14.86 2.56
N ARG A 130 -3.12 -15.74 1.75
CA ARG A 130 -3.59 -17.13 1.59
C ARG A 130 -2.81 -18.06 2.49
N GLU A 131 -3.50 -18.96 3.15
CA GLU A 131 -2.87 -20.03 3.95
C GLU A 131 -2.02 -20.98 3.09
N SER A 132 -2.40 -21.15 1.82
CA SER A 132 -1.62 -21.94 0.85
C SER A 132 -0.30 -21.30 0.44
N GLY A 133 -0.09 -20.01 0.77
CA GLY A 133 1.07 -19.23 0.31
C GLY A 133 1.08 -18.96 -1.20
N SER A 134 0.01 -19.28 -1.94
CA SER A 134 -0.04 -19.03 -3.38
C SER A 134 -0.33 -17.56 -3.69
N ASP A 135 0.28 -17.07 -4.77
CA ASP A 135 0.07 -15.71 -5.25
C ASP A 135 -1.31 -15.54 -5.89
N TYR A 136 -1.78 -14.29 -5.94
CA TYR A 136 -2.92 -13.90 -6.75
C TYR A 136 -2.42 -13.34 -8.07
N ASP A 137 -3.04 -13.74 -9.17
CA ASP A 137 -2.99 -13.05 -10.45
C ASP A 137 -4.09 -11.99 -10.47
N VAL A 138 -3.71 -10.73 -10.63
CA VAL A 138 -4.62 -9.59 -10.57
C VAL A 138 -4.56 -8.82 -11.88
N ARG A 139 -5.74 -8.53 -12.45
CA ARG A 139 -5.90 -7.70 -13.63
C ARG A 139 -6.93 -6.61 -13.36
N ILE A 140 -6.55 -5.38 -13.62
CA ILE A 140 -7.43 -4.20 -13.64
C ILE A 140 -7.66 -3.85 -15.11
N ASP A 141 -8.89 -3.95 -15.57
CA ASP A 141 -9.24 -3.86 -16.97
C ASP A 141 -10.18 -2.69 -17.26
N PHE A 142 -9.82 -1.86 -18.22
CA PHE A 142 -10.60 -0.73 -18.75
C PHE A 142 -10.86 -0.87 -20.26
N THR A 143 -10.72 -2.07 -20.80
CA THR A 143 -10.83 -2.32 -22.23
C THR A 143 -12.26 -2.04 -22.75
N ASP A 144 -13.26 -2.32 -21.92
CA ASP A 144 -14.63 -1.88 -22.20
C ASP A 144 -14.78 -0.46 -21.70
N SER A 145 -14.93 0.51 -22.60
CA SER A 145 -14.99 1.95 -22.30
C SER A 145 -16.07 2.36 -21.30
N ASN A 146 -16.97 1.45 -20.96
CA ASN A 146 -18.07 1.69 -20.04
C ASN A 146 -17.97 0.85 -18.76
N LYS A 147 -16.90 0.04 -18.60
CA LYS A 147 -16.79 -0.85 -17.46
C LYS A 147 -15.35 -0.94 -16.93
N PHE A 148 -15.23 -0.70 -15.66
CA PHE A 148 -14.09 -1.13 -14.89
C PHE A 148 -14.30 -2.58 -14.46
N ALA A 149 -13.32 -3.44 -14.68
CA ALA A 149 -13.31 -4.80 -14.17
C ALA A 149 -12.04 -5.06 -13.37
N LEU A 150 -12.21 -5.53 -12.14
CA LEU A 150 -11.13 -6.08 -11.33
C LEU A 150 -11.25 -7.59 -11.35
N ILE A 151 -10.24 -8.27 -11.87
CA ILE A 151 -10.22 -9.72 -12.01
C ILE A 151 -9.11 -10.27 -11.11
N ILE A 152 -9.47 -11.14 -10.17
CA ILE A 152 -8.54 -11.78 -9.26
C ILE A 152 -8.61 -13.30 -9.46
N ASN A 153 -7.54 -13.92 -9.95
CA ASN A 153 -7.46 -15.33 -10.32
C ASN A 153 -8.56 -15.79 -11.30
N GLY A 154 -8.99 -14.92 -12.19
CA GLY A 154 -10.06 -15.18 -13.15
C GLY A 154 -11.47 -14.80 -12.67
N ASP A 155 -11.65 -14.50 -11.40
CA ASP A 155 -12.94 -14.11 -10.82
C ASP A 155 -13.08 -12.59 -10.82
N GLU A 156 -14.18 -12.08 -11.37
CA GLU A 156 -14.50 -10.65 -11.36
C GLU A 156 -14.92 -10.21 -9.96
N GLN A 157 -14.31 -9.12 -9.48
CA GLN A 157 -14.58 -8.48 -8.20
C GLN A 157 -15.15 -7.08 -8.44
N LYS A 158 -15.92 -6.59 -7.48
CA LYS A 158 -16.49 -5.24 -7.47
C LYS A 158 -15.96 -4.45 -6.28
N PRO A 159 -14.76 -3.86 -6.41
CA PRO A 159 -14.17 -3.12 -5.29
C PRO A 159 -14.95 -1.83 -5.06
N LEU A 160 -14.92 -1.37 -3.81
CA LEU A 160 -15.51 -0.11 -3.42
C LEU A 160 -14.52 1.04 -3.65
N ARG A 161 -15.03 2.16 -4.11
CA ARG A 161 -14.31 3.42 -4.11
C ARG A 161 -14.16 3.90 -2.66
N ALA A 162 -13.04 4.51 -2.33
CA ALA A 162 -12.79 5.04 -0.99
C ALA A 162 -13.69 6.24 -0.64
N VAL A 163 -14.25 6.93 -1.64
CA VAL A 163 -15.22 8.01 -1.47
C VAL A 163 -16.62 7.42 -1.42
N GLU A 164 -17.36 7.69 -0.35
CA GLU A 164 -18.78 7.37 -0.15
C GLU A 164 -19.17 5.88 -0.30
N ASN A 165 -18.20 4.96 -0.35
CA ASN A 165 -18.42 3.52 -0.49
C ASN A 165 -19.18 3.09 -1.75
N TYR A 166 -19.15 3.87 -2.81
CA TYR A 166 -19.73 3.46 -4.09
C TYR A 166 -18.91 2.34 -4.74
N GLU A 167 -19.59 1.52 -5.52
CA GLU A 167 -18.94 0.62 -6.47
C GLU A 167 -18.03 1.44 -7.38
N PHE A 168 -16.79 0.97 -7.53
CA PHE A 168 -15.79 1.67 -8.31
C PHE A 168 -16.21 1.68 -9.78
N ASN A 169 -16.53 2.85 -10.29
CA ASN A 169 -16.94 3.03 -11.68
C ASN A 169 -16.12 4.16 -12.32
N PHE A 170 -15.56 3.90 -13.49
CA PHE A 170 -14.79 4.85 -14.28
C PHE A 170 -15.49 5.21 -15.59
N ASP A 171 -16.80 5.17 -15.65
CA ASP A 171 -17.51 5.76 -16.76
C ASP A 171 -17.12 7.25 -16.87
N SER A 172 -16.63 7.67 -18.03
CA SER A 172 -16.18 9.05 -18.27
C SER A 172 -17.30 10.09 -18.04
N SER A 173 -18.57 9.68 -18.15
CA SER A 173 -19.72 10.49 -17.78
C SER A 173 -19.88 10.69 -16.26
N TYR A 174 -19.20 9.88 -15.46
CA TYR A 174 -19.24 9.93 -13.99
C TYR A 174 -18.27 10.98 -13.42
N TRP A 175 -17.19 11.32 -14.13
CA TRP A 175 -16.20 12.31 -13.73
C TRP A 175 -16.64 13.69 -14.24
N THR A 176 -17.63 14.26 -13.55
CA THR A 176 -18.12 15.59 -13.79
C THR A 176 -17.32 16.60 -12.97
N TYR A 177 -17.48 17.89 -13.27
CA TYR A 177 -16.93 18.99 -12.50
C TYR A 177 -17.20 18.90 -10.98
N ASP A 178 -18.29 18.27 -10.58
CA ASP A 178 -18.68 18.09 -9.17
C ASP A 178 -17.78 17.09 -8.41
N ASN A 179 -17.09 16.18 -9.13
CA ASN A 179 -16.20 15.18 -8.54
C ASN A 179 -14.78 15.71 -8.28
N GLU A 180 -14.47 16.91 -8.67
CA GLU A 180 -13.15 17.54 -8.47
C GLU A 180 -12.75 17.68 -6.99
N ARG A 181 -13.75 17.68 -6.08
CA ARG A 181 -13.58 17.86 -4.63
C ARG A 181 -13.31 16.57 -3.89
N ASP A 182 -13.43 15.45 -4.56
CA ASP A 182 -13.19 14.15 -3.93
C ASP A 182 -11.72 14.02 -3.54
N PHE A 183 -11.44 13.46 -2.37
CA PHE A 183 -10.06 13.40 -1.86
C PHE A 183 -9.15 12.48 -2.68
N ASP A 184 -9.72 11.55 -3.44
CA ASP A 184 -9.03 10.65 -4.37
C ASP A 184 -8.80 11.26 -5.77
N VAL A 185 -9.22 12.51 -5.95
CA VAL A 185 -9.06 13.28 -7.18
C VAL A 185 -8.04 14.40 -6.99
N LYS A 186 -7.08 14.51 -7.90
CA LYS A 186 -6.21 15.69 -8.02
C LYS A 186 -6.67 16.49 -9.22
N TYR A 187 -7.40 17.55 -8.95
CA TYR A 187 -7.96 18.44 -9.94
C TYR A 187 -7.07 19.67 -10.17
N ASN A 188 -6.76 19.93 -11.44
CA ASN A 188 -6.01 21.11 -11.86
C ASN A 188 -6.93 22.00 -12.70
N SER A 189 -7.35 23.13 -12.15
CA SER A 189 -8.28 24.07 -12.82
C SER A 189 -7.68 24.75 -14.07
N SER A 190 -6.36 24.71 -14.22
CA SER A 190 -5.67 25.22 -15.41
C SER A 190 -5.62 24.21 -16.55
N SER A 191 -6.05 22.98 -16.30
CA SER A 191 -6.10 21.92 -17.31
C SER A 191 -7.41 21.98 -18.08
N ALA A 192 -7.34 22.21 -19.38
CA ALA A 192 -8.51 22.28 -20.26
C ALA A 192 -8.79 20.94 -20.94
N THR A 193 -8.41 19.82 -20.34
CA THR A 193 -8.56 18.49 -20.96
C THR A 193 -9.79 17.78 -20.47
N ASP A 194 -10.56 17.22 -21.42
CA ASP A 194 -11.68 16.31 -21.15
C ASP A 194 -11.21 14.87 -20.84
N VAL A 195 -9.90 14.67 -20.74
CA VAL A 195 -9.28 13.36 -20.51
C VAL A 195 -8.90 13.22 -19.05
N TRP A 196 -9.41 12.20 -18.43
CA TRP A 196 -9.06 11.82 -17.07
C TRP A 196 -8.03 10.68 -17.07
N TYR A 197 -7.27 10.58 -16.01
CA TYR A 197 -6.23 9.58 -15.81
C TYR A 197 -6.45 8.92 -14.47
N VAL A 198 -6.33 7.61 -14.41
CA VAL A 198 -6.27 6.90 -13.14
C VAL A 198 -4.95 6.17 -13.02
N GLN A 199 -4.25 6.44 -11.93
CA GLN A 199 -2.92 5.90 -11.65
C GLN A 199 -2.98 4.94 -10.47
N PHE A 200 -2.27 3.81 -10.60
CA PHE A 200 -2.28 2.74 -9.61
C PHE A 200 -0.88 2.40 -9.11
N PHE A 201 -0.82 2.11 -7.81
CA PHE A 201 0.30 1.50 -7.13
C PHE A 201 -0.18 0.33 -6.28
N ALA A 202 0.72 -0.59 -5.93
CA ALA A 202 0.43 -1.66 -4.98
C ALA A 202 1.55 -1.79 -3.96
N ALA A 203 1.21 -2.32 -2.79
CA ALA A 203 2.16 -2.69 -1.75
C ALA A 203 1.65 -3.91 -0.97
N SER A 204 2.57 -4.74 -0.53
CA SER A 204 2.30 -5.76 0.48
C SER A 204 2.12 -5.10 1.84
N VAL A 205 1.23 -5.64 2.67
CA VAL A 205 0.89 -5.08 3.98
C VAL A 205 0.91 -6.16 5.06
N GLY A 206 1.38 -5.79 6.21
CA GLY A 206 1.36 -6.61 7.42
C GLY A 206 1.32 -5.77 8.68
N LEU A 207 1.68 -6.35 9.80
CA LEU A 207 1.75 -5.68 11.09
C LEU A 207 3.18 -5.69 11.60
N SER A 208 3.60 -4.58 12.19
CA SER A 208 4.83 -4.48 12.98
C SER A 208 4.69 -5.23 14.31
N SER A 209 5.78 -5.32 15.05
CA SER A 209 5.78 -5.83 16.43
C SER A 209 4.87 -5.03 17.39
N THR A 210 4.60 -3.76 17.07
CA THR A 210 3.69 -2.87 17.81
C THR A 210 2.26 -2.91 17.29
N LEU A 211 1.93 -3.84 16.38
CA LEU A 211 0.61 -4.03 15.75
C LEU A 211 0.16 -2.82 14.90
N THR A 212 1.09 -1.99 14.45
CA THR A 212 0.82 -0.95 13.46
C THR A 212 0.99 -1.50 12.05
N GLU A 213 0.24 -0.96 11.10
CA GLU A 213 0.40 -1.35 9.70
C GLU A 213 1.80 -1.01 9.20
N GLN A 214 2.39 -1.97 8.52
CA GLN A 214 3.69 -1.85 7.87
C GLN A 214 3.56 -2.32 6.43
N TYR A 215 4.16 -1.57 5.53
CA TYR A 215 4.07 -1.81 4.09
C TYR A 215 5.43 -2.19 3.51
N SER A 216 5.40 -2.91 2.39
CA SER A 216 6.55 -3.04 1.50
C SER A 216 6.80 -1.74 0.74
N ASN A 217 7.84 -1.72 -0.08
CA ASN A 217 7.98 -0.72 -1.13
C ASN A 217 6.77 -0.73 -2.03
N ILE A 218 6.38 0.45 -2.52
CA ILE A 218 5.32 0.56 -3.53
C ILE A 218 5.82 0.12 -4.90
N VAL A 219 4.93 -0.52 -5.64
CA VAL A 219 5.15 -0.88 -7.04
C VAL A 219 4.19 -0.10 -7.91
N TYR A 220 4.72 0.61 -8.89
CA TYR A 220 3.92 1.27 -9.90
C TYR A 220 3.27 0.25 -10.83
N LEU A 221 1.95 0.25 -10.90
CA LEU A 221 1.19 -0.68 -11.73
C LEU A 221 0.80 -0.11 -13.09
N GLY A 222 0.68 1.22 -13.19
CA GLY A 222 0.33 1.89 -14.43
C GLY A 222 -0.57 3.10 -14.26
N CYS A 223 -0.77 3.82 -15.36
CA CYS A 223 -1.69 4.95 -15.47
C CYS A 223 -2.53 4.78 -16.75
N ILE A 224 -3.84 4.74 -16.60
CA ILE A 224 -4.79 4.58 -17.70
C ILE A 224 -5.48 5.90 -17.98
N SER A 225 -5.58 6.28 -19.25
CA SER A 225 -6.45 7.38 -19.69
C SER A 225 -7.88 6.88 -19.89
N LEU A 226 -8.85 7.61 -19.37
CA LEU A 226 -10.29 7.33 -19.42
C LEU A 226 -10.95 8.10 -20.55
#